data_db486ceab76418087e3f0ec1330626c0
#
_entry.id   db486ceab76418087e3f0ec1330626c0
#
_cell.length_a   1.000
_cell.length_b   1.000
_cell.length_c   1.000
_cell.angle_alpha   90.00
_cell.angle_beta   90.00
_cell.angle_gamma   90.00
#
_symmetry.space_group_name_H-M   'P 1'
#
loop_
_entity.id
_entity.type
_entity.pdbx_description
1 polymer ?
#
loop_
_entity_poly.entity_id
_entity_poly.type
_entity_poly.pdbx_seq_one_letter_code
_entity_poly.pdbx_strand_id
1 'polypeptide(L)'
;MSRIVAIDYGRKRTGIAVSDTMQLIANGLTTVPTHELLNFIGEYVAKEPVERIIIGLPKQMNNEASENMKNIEPFVRSLKKRFPELPVEY
;
A
#
# COMPACT_ATOMS: atom_id res chain seq x y z
N MET A 1 -10.10 -1.06 16.89
CA MET A 1 -10.72 -0.56 15.66
C MET A 1 -9.76 -0.73 14.49
N SER A 2 -10.27 -1.25 13.39
CA SER A 2 -9.42 -1.56 12.24
C SER A 2 -9.19 -0.35 11.35
N ARG A 3 -8.06 -0.33 10.67
CA ARG A 3 -7.70 0.76 9.76
C ARG A 3 -7.54 0.24 8.35
N ILE A 4 -7.71 1.12 7.39
CA ILE A 4 -7.46 0.81 5.98
C ILE A 4 -6.21 1.56 5.56
N VAL A 5 -5.24 0.82 5.04
CA VAL A 5 -3.98 1.39 4.55
C VAL A 5 -4.08 1.55 3.05
N ALA A 6 -3.87 2.76 2.57
CA ALA A 6 -3.84 3.06 1.14
C ALA A 6 -2.40 3.33 0.72
N ILE A 7 -1.97 2.69 -0.35
CA ILE A 7 -0.60 2.79 -0.84
C ILE A 7 -0.62 3.43 -2.23
N ASP A 8 0.12 4.52 -2.38
CA ASP A 8 0.35 5.16 -3.67
C ASP A 8 1.77 4.77 -4.11
N TYR A 9 1.87 3.66 -4.84
CA TYR A 9 3.14 3.05 -5.17
C TYR A 9 3.89 3.87 -6.22
N GLY A 10 5.12 4.21 -5.93
CA GLY A 10 6.02 4.86 -6.86
C GLY A 10 7.30 4.06 -7.04
N ARG A 11 8.04 4.34 -8.09
CA ARG A 11 9.28 3.57 -8.38
C ARG A 11 10.35 3.80 -7.34
N LYS A 12 10.50 5.02 -6.87
CA LYS A 12 11.53 5.39 -5.89
C LYS A 12 10.96 5.60 -4.51
N ARG A 13 9.80 6.23 -4.42
CA ARG A 13 9.14 6.56 -3.17
C ARG A 13 7.68 6.15 -3.25
N THR A 14 7.16 5.72 -2.12
CA THR A 14 5.77 5.30 -2.01
C THR A 14 5.09 6.10 -0.92
N GLY A 15 3.95 6.70 -1.26
CA GLY A 15 3.13 7.41 -0.29
C GLY A 15 2.18 6.46 0.40
N ILE A 16 1.97 6.65 1.70
CA ILE A 16 1.11 5.81 2.51
C ILE A 16 0.12 6.70 3.24
N ALA A 17 -1.16 6.37 3.13
CA ALA A 17 -2.22 7.05 3.85
C ALA A 17 -3.02 6.01 4.63
N VAL A 18 -3.62 6.46 5.73
CA VAL A 18 -4.40 5.58 6.59
C VAL A 18 -5.73 6.25 6.88
N SER A 19 -6.82 5.51 6.70
CA SER A 19 -8.15 5.97 7.14
C SER A 19 -8.53 5.23 8.41
N ASP A 20 -9.40 5.87 9.21
CA ASP A 20 -9.92 5.23 10.42
C ASP A 20 -11.05 4.25 10.05
N THR A 21 -11.61 3.59 11.09
CA THR A 21 -12.67 2.61 10.87
C THR A 21 -13.94 3.22 10.30
N MET A 22 -14.15 4.50 10.46
CA MET A 22 -15.32 5.17 9.91
C MET A 22 -15.08 5.64 8.49
N GLN A 23 -13.86 5.52 8.00
CA GLN A 23 -13.47 5.83 6.62
C GLN A 23 -13.80 7.27 6.21
N LEU A 24 -13.84 8.16 7.19
CA LEU A 24 -14.22 9.55 6.94
C LEU A 24 -13.09 10.37 6.35
N ILE A 25 -11.86 10.08 6.74
CA ILE A 25 -10.70 10.87 6.32
C ILE A 25 -9.53 9.94 6.09
N ALA A 26 -8.94 10.03 4.90
CA ALA A 26 -7.66 9.38 4.62
C ALA A 26 -6.56 10.38 4.95
N ASN A 27 -5.80 10.12 5.98
CA ASN A 27 -4.70 10.98 6.38
C ASN A 27 -3.40 10.47 5.80
N GLY A 28 -2.62 11.36 5.22
CA GLY A 28 -1.28 11.02 4.80
C GLY A 28 -0.45 10.64 6.01
N LEU A 29 0.05 9.39 6.03
CA LEU A 29 0.86 8.92 7.13
C LEU A 29 2.33 9.26 6.90
N THR A 30 2.86 8.88 5.76
CA THR A 30 4.27 9.13 5.46
C THR A 30 4.58 8.77 4.01
N THR A 31 5.80 9.11 3.60
CA THR A 31 6.37 8.66 2.34
C THR A 31 7.65 7.91 2.68
N VAL A 32 7.82 6.73 2.10
CA VAL A 32 9.00 5.89 2.37
C VAL A 32 9.68 5.52 1.06
N PRO A 33 10.99 5.23 1.10
CA PRO A 33 11.65 4.65 -0.06
C PRO A 33 10.99 3.33 -0.43
N THR A 34 10.74 3.11 -1.71
CA THR A 34 9.98 1.95 -2.14
C THR A 34 10.63 0.63 -1.74
N HIS A 35 11.96 0.57 -1.69
CA HIS A 35 12.64 -0.66 -1.28
C HIS A 35 12.46 -0.99 0.21
N GLU A 36 11.99 -0.04 1.02
CA GLU A 36 11.70 -0.27 2.43
C GLU A 36 10.21 -0.45 2.70
N LEU A 37 9.37 -0.37 1.66
CA LEU A 37 7.93 -0.37 1.81
C LEU A 37 7.41 -1.64 2.50
N LEU A 38 7.89 -2.79 2.09
CA LEU A 38 7.42 -4.05 2.66
C LEU A 38 7.72 -4.15 4.14
N ASN A 39 8.91 -3.73 4.55
CA ASN A 39 9.28 -3.71 5.97
C ASN A 39 8.44 -2.69 6.75
N PHE A 40 8.19 -1.53 6.18
CA PHE A 40 7.36 -0.52 6.82
C PHE A 40 5.95 -1.06 7.07
N ILE A 41 5.35 -1.69 6.06
CA ILE A 41 4.00 -2.25 6.21
C ILE A 41 4.00 -3.36 7.25
N GLY A 42 5.02 -4.20 7.27
CA GLY A 42 5.13 -5.26 8.28
C GLY A 42 5.16 -4.71 9.68
N GLU A 43 5.93 -3.66 9.92
CA GLU A 43 5.98 -3.03 11.23
C GLU A 43 4.66 -2.37 11.58
N TYR A 44 4.03 -1.72 10.62
CA TYR A 44 2.76 -1.05 10.86
C TYR A 44 1.65 -2.04 11.21
N VAL A 45 1.56 -3.13 10.46
CA VAL A 45 0.54 -4.16 10.70
C VAL A 45 0.75 -4.83 12.06
N ALA A 46 2.01 -4.93 12.52
CA ALA A 46 2.29 -5.48 13.82
C ALA A 46 1.86 -4.56 14.97
N LYS A 47 1.83 -3.25 14.74
CA LYS A 47 1.49 -2.27 15.78
C LYS A 47 0.03 -1.87 15.78
N GLU A 48 -0.59 -1.82 14.61
CA GLU A 48 -1.94 -1.30 14.47
C GLU A 48 -2.84 -2.34 13.81
N PRO A 49 -4.11 -2.42 14.22
CA PRO A 49 -5.04 -3.31 13.55
C PRO A 49 -5.38 -2.79 12.16
N VAL A 50 -5.06 -3.57 11.15
CA VAL A 50 -5.30 -3.21 9.75
C VAL A 50 -6.33 -4.17 9.17
N GLU A 51 -7.41 -3.61 8.63
CA GLU A 51 -8.50 -4.39 8.04
C GLU A 51 -8.14 -4.85 6.63
N ARG A 52 -7.54 -3.96 5.84
CA ARG A 52 -7.15 -4.27 4.46
C ARG A 52 -6.17 -3.23 3.95
N ILE A 53 -5.54 -3.58 2.84
CA ILE A 53 -4.63 -2.68 2.15
C ILE A 53 -5.17 -2.42 0.75
N ILE A 54 -5.20 -1.15 0.36
CA ILE A 54 -5.64 -0.75 -0.97
C ILE A 54 -4.44 -0.18 -1.72
N ILE A 55 -4.19 -0.72 -2.91
CA ILE A 55 -3.10 -0.26 -3.76
C ILE A 55 -3.69 0.70 -4.80
N GLY A 56 -3.25 1.95 -4.76
CA GLY A 56 -3.65 2.92 -5.76
C GLY A 56 -3.02 2.62 -7.11
N LEU A 57 -3.83 2.54 -8.14
CA LEU A 57 -3.34 2.33 -9.49
C LEU A 57 -3.04 3.68 -10.16
N PRO A 58 -2.02 3.73 -11.01
CA PRO A 58 -1.77 4.96 -11.78
C PRO A 58 -2.98 5.26 -12.65
N LYS A 59 -3.45 6.50 -12.58
CA LYS A 59 -4.62 6.91 -13.35
C LYS A 59 -4.29 7.31 -14.79
N GLN A 60 -3.01 7.52 -15.07
CA GLN A 60 -2.58 7.94 -16.40
C GLN A 60 -2.32 6.73 -17.27
N MET A 61 -2.92 6.71 -18.44
CA MET A 61 -2.77 5.63 -19.40
C MET A 61 -1.62 5.93 -20.34
N ASN A 62 -0.42 5.97 -19.81
CA ASN A 62 0.79 6.17 -20.58
C ASN A 62 1.79 5.05 -20.31
N ASN A 63 2.94 5.09 -20.97
CA ASN A 63 3.96 4.05 -20.81
C ASN A 63 4.48 3.98 -19.38
N GLU A 64 4.51 5.10 -18.68
CA GLU A 64 4.97 5.11 -17.29
C GLU A 64 4.02 4.33 -16.38
N ALA A 65 2.72 4.43 -16.62
CA ALA A 65 1.75 3.68 -15.83
C ALA A 65 1.91 2.19 -16.04
N SER A 66 2.15 1.75 -17.28
CA SER A 66 2.37 0.33 -17.58
C SER A 66 3.63 -0.19 -16.91
N GLU A 67 4.70 0.60 -16.89
CA GLU A 67 5.93 0.20 -16.23
C GLU A 67 5.76 0.11 -14.73
N ASN A 68 4.99 1.03 -14.13
CA ASN A 68 4.70 0.96 -12.70
C ASN A 68 3.93 -0.31 -12.35
N MET A 69 3.01 -0.73 -13.19
CA MET A 69 2.29 -1.98 -12.96
C MET A 69 3.21 -3.17 -12.90
N LYS A 70 4.25 -3.19 -13.73
CA LYS A 70 5.24 -4.27 -13.70
C LYS A 70 5.97 -4.33 -12.36
N ASN A 71 6.16 -3.19 -11.71
CA ASN A 71 6.81 -3.14 -10.41
C ASN A 71 5.83 -3.43 -9.27
N ILE A 72 4.57 -3.02 -9.44
CA ILE A 72 3.53 -3.20 -8.42
C ILE A 72 3.19 -4.68 -8.24
N GLU A 73 3.04 -5.43 -9.32
CA GLU A 73 2.63 -6.84 -9.24
C GLU A 73 3.56 -7.70 -8.39
N PRO A 74 4.90 -7.65 -8.56
CA PRO A 74 5.77 -8.41 -7.68
C PRO A 74 5.67 -7.99 -6.23
N PHE A 75 5.51 -6.69 -5.97
CA PHE A 75 5.33 -6.20 -4.62
C PHE A 75 4.05 -6.75 -3.99
N VAL A 76 2.94 -6.70 -4.73
CA VAL A 76 1.66 -7.20 -4.22
C VAL A 76 1.74 -8.71 -3.94
N ARG A 77 2.41 -9.46 -4.79
CA ARG A 77 2.62 -10.89 -4.55
C ARG A 77 3.39 -11.14 -3.26
N SER A 78 4.46 -10.39 -3.05
CA SER A 78 5.26 -10.51 -1.82
C SER A 78 4.43 -10.13 -0.60
N LEU A 79 3.60 -9.11 -0.73
CA LEU A 79 2.74 -8.66 0.35
C LEU A 79 1.71 -9.72 0.72
N LYS A 80 1.06 -10.30 -0.27
CA LYS A 80 0.07 -11.37 -0.04
C LYS A 80 0.70 -12.62 0.54
N LYS A 81 1.92 -12.92 0.13
CA LYS A 81 2.64 -14.08 0.65
C LYS A 81 3.03 -13.88 2.11
N ARG A 82 3.44 -12.67 2.46
CA ARG A 82 3.85 -12.36 3.83
C ARG A 82 2.67 -12.22 4.79
N PHE A 83 1.54 -11.72 4.28
CA PHE A 83 0.34 -11.50 5.09
C PHE A 83 -0.87 -12.16 4.40
N PRO A 84 -0.93 -13.50 4.39
CA PRO A 84 -1.97 -14.20 3.62
C PRO A 84 -3.39 -13.96 4.14
N GLU A 85 -3.55 -13.54 5.40
CA GLU A 85 -4.86 -13.27 5.97
C GLU A 85 -5.32 -11.84 5.75
N LEU A 86 -4.44 -10.97 5.26
CA LEU A 86 -4.76 -9.56 5.10
C LEU A 86 -5.22 -9.31 3.66
N PRO A 87 -6.48 -8.83 3.47
CA PRO A 87 -6.94 -8.52 2.12
C PRO A 87 -6.12 -7.40 1.49
N VAL A 88 -5.70 -7.61 0.25
CA VAL A 88 -5.00 -6.60 -0.54
C VAL A 88 -5.77 -6.40 -1.82
N GLU A 89 -6.18 -5.16 -2.08
CA GLU A 89 -7.04 -4.81 -3.21
C GLU A 89 -6.40 -3.69 -4.05
N TYR A 90 -6.73 -3.67 -5.31
CA TYR A 90 -6.37 -2.55 -6.19
C TYR A 90 -7.41 -1.44 -6.17
#